data_937dd97ee6986d0f50429c27df469ba7
#
_entry.id   937dd97ee6986d0f50429c27df469ba7
#
_cell.length_a   1.000
_cell.length_b   1.000
_cell.length_c   1.000
_cell.angle_alpha   90.00
_cell.angle_beta   90.00
_cell.angle_gamma   90.00
#
_symmetry.space_group_name_H-M   'P 1'
#
loop_
_entity.id
_entity.type
_entity.pdbx_description
1 polymer ?
#
loop_
_entity_poly.entity_id
_entity_poly.type
_entity_poly.pdbx_seq_one_letter_code
_entity_poly.pdbx_strand_id
1 'polypeptide(L)'
;LNNTGGMVRVEGHTDNIPVAFSERFRSNWDLSSARSAAVANFLLDNSQLQPGRVTITGLADSEPIADNSTAAGRAQNRRIEVIVDG
;
A
#
# COMPACT_ATOMS: atom_id res chain seq x y z
N LEU A 1 15.85 -6.72 -4.59
CA LEU A 1 15.00 -7.39 -3.59
C LEU A 1 15.40 -8.85 -3.36
N ASN A 2 15.80 -9.54 -4.41
CA ASN A 2 16.06 -10.98 -4.32
C ASN A 2 17.24 -11.34 -3.40
N ASN A 3 18.16 -10.43 -3.23
CA ASN A 3 19.39 -10.69 -2.49
C ASN A 3 19.40 -10.09 -1.10
N THR A 4 18.31 -9.45 -0.71
CA THR A 4 18.27 -8.84 0.61
C THR A 4 17.97 -9.86 1.68
N GLY A 5 18.65 -9.77 2.80
CA GLY A 5 18.35 -10.57 3.97
C GLY A 5 17.35 -9.90 4.89
N GLY A 6 16.91 -8.69 4.58
CA GLY A 6 16.02 -7.90 5.41
C GLY A 6 14.54 -8.10 5.10
N MET A 7 13.74 -7.32 5.78
CA MET A 7 12.29 -7.34 5.60
C MET A 7 11.88 -6.38 4.49
N VAL A 8 10.78 -6.70 3.85
CA VAL A 8 10.14 -5.84 2.86
C VAL A 8 8.75 -5.51 3.38
N ARG A 9 8.45 -4.22 3.51
CA ARG A 9 7.13 -3.75 3.90
C ARG A 9 6.44 -3.11 2.72
N VAL A 10 5.19 -3.51 2.50
CA VAL A 10 4.34 -2.90 1.48
C VAL A 10 3.27 -2.09 2.18
N GLU A 11 3.28 -0.78 2.00
CA GLU A 11 2.36 0.14 2.67
C GLU A 11 1.45 0.78 1.65
N GLY A 12 0.14 0.60 1.83
CA GLY A 12 -0.85 1.20 0.96
C GLY A 12 -1.42 2.48 1.57
N HIS A 13 -1.61 3.49 0.72
CA HIS A 13 -2.13 4.80 1.12
C HIS A 13 -3.26 5.22 0.20
N THR A 14 -4.19 5.99 0.73
CA THR A 14 -5.30 6.56 -0.03
C THR A 14 -5.33 8.08 0.15
N ASP A 15 -6.19 8.74 -0.62
CA ASP A 15 -6.58 10.11 -0.29
C ASP A 15 -7.64 10.08 0.82
N ASN A 16 -8.18 11.25 1.17
CA ASN A 16 -9.15 11.36 2.25
C ASN A 16 -10.61 11.26 1.80
N ILE A 17 -10.86 10.94 0.54
CA ILE A 17 -12.23 10.75 0.07
C ILE A 17 -12.70 9.36 0.51
N PRO A 18 -13.81 9.25 1.24
CA PRO A 18 -14.30 7.96 1.69
C PRO A 18 -14.67 7.04 0.52
N VAL A 19 -14.48 5.75 0.73
CA VAL A 19 -14.90 4.72 -0.22
C VAL A 19 -16.41 4.55 -0.06
N ALA A 20 -17.18 5.36 -0.80
CA ALA A 20 -18.63 5.32 -0.73
C ALA A 20 -19.18 4.40 -1.82
N PHE A 21 -20.26 3.70 -1.50
CA PHE A 21 -20.99 2.87 -2.46
C PHE A 21 -20.21 1.73 -3.09
N SER A 22 -19.08 1.32 -2.47
CA SER A 22 -18.31 0.18 -2.95
C SER A 22 -18.81 -1.08 -2.25
N GLU A 23 -19.07 -2.14 -3.01
CA GLU A 23 -19.39 -3.44 -2.45
C GLU A 23 -18.14 -4.21 -2.02
N ARG A 24 -16.97 -3.84 -2.54
CA ARG A 24 -15.72 -4.54 -2.30
C ARG A 24 -14.98 -4.05 -1.07
N PHE A 25 -15.12 -2.76 -0.76
CA PHE A 25 -14.35 -2.14 0.31
C PHE A 25 -15.27 -1.34 1.22
N ARG A 26 -15.12 -1.52 2.52
CA ARG A 26 -15.92 -0.79 3.51
C ARG A 26 -15.33 0.56 3.87
N SER A 27 -14.02 0.70 3.68
CA SER A 27 -13.31 1.91 4.09
C SER A 27 -11.99 2.01 3.32
N ASN A 28 -11.33 3.14 3.48
CA ASN A 28 -9.98 3.31 2.95
C ASN A 28 -8.98 2.37 3.61
N TRP A 29 -9.24 1.92 4.82
CA TRP A 29 -8.41 0.88 5.47
C TRP A 29 -8.48 -0.43 4.71
N ASP A 30 -9.67 -0.88 4.34
CA ASP A 30 -9.85 -2.08 3.52
C ASP A 30 -9.17 -1.92 2.16
N LEU A 31 -9.39 -0.77 1.51
CA LEU A 31 -8.86 -0.51 0.18
C LEU A 31 -7.33 -0.51 0.19
N SER A 32 -6.71 0.22 1.12
CA SER A 32 -5.25 0.31 1.18
C SER A 32 -4.62 -1.03 1.53
N SER A 33 -5.25 -1.80 2.41
CA SER A 33 -4.77 -3.14 2.76
C SER A 33 -4.86 -4.10 1.58
N ALA A 34 -5.97 -4.06 0.83
CA ALA A 34 -6.14 -4.91 -0.35
C ALA A 34 -5.12 -4.59 -1.45
N ARG A 35 -4.84 -3.30 -1.66
CA ARG A 35 -3.83 -2.89 -2.62
C ARG A 35 -2.43 -3.31 -2.21
N SER A 36 -2.10 -3.18 -0.92
CA SER A 36 -0.82 -3.64 -0.39
C SER A 36 -0.66 -5.14 -0.58
N ALA A 37 -1.73 -5.92 -0.32
CA ALA A 37 -1.70 -7.35 -0.50
C ALA A 37 -1.48 -7.73 -1.97
N ALA A 38 -2.11 -7.01 -2.91
CA ALA A 38 -1.94 -7.27 -4.33
C ALA A 38 -0.49 -7.04 -4.78
N VAL A 39 0.14 -5.98 -4.27
CA VAL A 39 1.55 -5.70 -4.58
C VAL A 39 2.46 -6.75 -3.95
N ALA A 40 2.20 -7.16 -2.72
CA ALA A 40 2.97 -8.21 -2.07
C ALA A 40 2.90 -9.51 -2.86
N ASN A 41 1.71 -9.90 -3.30
CA ASN A 41 1.55 -11.10 -4.13
C ASN A 41 2.33 -11.00 -5.44
N PHE A 42 2.30 -9.83 -6.07
CA PHE A 42 3.07 -9.60 -7.30
C PHE A 42 4.58 -9.78 -7.04
N LEU A 43 5.07 -9.20 -5.95
CA LEU A 43 6.49 -9.34 -5.60
C LEU A 43 6.88 -10.77 -5.31
N LEU A 44 6.04 -11.51 -4.59
CA LEU A 44 6.32 -12.91 -4.27
C LEU A 44 6.30 -13.80 -5.51
N ASP A 45 5.38 -13.52 -6.45
CA ASP A 45 5.24 -14.30 -7.68
C ASP A 45 6.35 -14.03 -8.69
N ASN A 46 6.96 -12.84 -8.63
CA ASN A 46 7.91 -12.36 -9.65
C ASN A 46 9.33 -12.20 -9.13
N SER A 47 9.63 -12.71 -7.95
CA SER A 47 10.96 -12.63 -7.38
C SER A 47 11.24 -13.86 -6.51
N GLN A 48 12.45 -13.95 -5.97
CA GLN A 48 12.83 -15.02 -5.06
C GLN A 48 12.61 -14.65 -3.59
N LEU A 49 11.86 -13.57 -3.37
CA LEU A 49 11.57 -13.10 -2.03
C LEU A 49 10.75 -14.14 -1.27
N GLN A 50 11.12 -14.39 -0.03
CA GLN A 50 10.43 -15.39 0.80
C GLN A 50 9.25 -14.76 1.54
N PRO A 51 8.11 -15.47 1.61
CA PRO A 51 6.92 -14.91 2.27
C PRO A 51 7.14 -14.44 3.70
N GLY A 52 7.99 -15.12 4.45
CA GLY A 52 8.28 -14.73 5.84
C GLY A 52 9.01 -13.40 5.98
N ARG A 53 9.45 -12.81 4.86
CA ARG A 53 10.14 -11.53 4.88
C ARG A 53 9.30 -10.38 4.37
N VAL A 54 8.03 -10.63 4.10
CA VAL A 54 7.12 -9.62 3.54
C VAL A 54 6.02 -9.33 4.54
N THR A 55 5.78 -8.04 4.79
CA THR A 55 4.62 -7.60 5.55
C THR A 55 3.83 -6.61 4.72
N ILE A 56 2.54 -6.52 4.99
CA ILE A 56 1.67 -5.52 4.36
C ILE A 56 1.04 -4.67 5.44
N THR A 57 0.79 -3.41 5.10
CA THR A 57 0.11 -2.48 5.98
C THR A 57 -0.80 -1.57 5.14
N GLY A 58 -2.05 -1.45 5.55
CA GLY A 58 -2.95 -0.46 4.98
C GLY A 58 -3.03 0.73 5.92
N LEU A 59 -2.66 1.91 5.42
CA LEU A 59 -2.61 3.13 6.24
C LEU A 59 -3.73 4.11 5.92
N ALA A 60 -4.59 3.78 4.95
CA ALA A 60 -5.70 4.64 4.55
C ALA A 60 -5.19 6.06 4.24
N ASP A 61 -5.84 7.08 4.78
CA ASP A 61 -5.45 8.47 4.58
C ASP A 61 -4.66 9.05 5.75
N SER A 62 -4.11 8.18 6.62
CA SER A 62 -3.46 8.62 7.86
C SER A 62 -2.10 9.27 7.66
N GLU A 63 -1.44 9.06 6.52
CA GLU A 63 -0.10 9.59 6.26
C GLU A 63 -0.02 10.25 4.88
N PRO A 64 -0.66 11.43 4.72
CA PRO A 64 -0.63 12.12 3.43
C PRO A 64 0.75 12.71 3.15
N ILE A 65 1.14 12.74 1.88
CA ILE A 65 2.36 13.40 1.42
C ILE A 65 2.06 14.67 0.63
N ALA A 66 0.78 14.93 0.35
CA ALA A 66 0.35 16.08 -0.42
C ALA A 66 -1.01 16.56 0.08
N ASP A 67 -1.46 17.68 -0.49
CA ASP A 67 -2.69 18.34 -0.08
C ASP A 67 -3.90 17.60 -0.64
N ASN A 68 -4.74 17.06 0.25
CA ASN A 68 -5.97 16.37 -0.15
C ASN A 68 -7.06 17.31 -0.67
N SER A 69 -6.91 18.62 -0.52
CA SER A 69 -7.89 19.57 -1.03
C SER A 69 -7.80 19.79 -2.54
N THR A 70 -6.72 19.30 -3.18
CA THR A 70 -6.55 19.40 -4.62
C THR A 70 -6.56 18.01 -5.25
N ALA A 71 -7.02 17.94 -6.51
CA ALA A 71 -7.01 16.68 -7.25
C ALA A 71 -5.57 16.14 -7.43
N ALA A 72 -4.63 17.03 -7.71
CA ALA A 72 -3.23 16.64 -7.88
C ALA A 72 -2.65 16.07 -6.57
N GLY A 73 -2.94 16.71 -5.45
CA GLY A 73 -2.47 16.24 -4.15
C GLY A 73 -3.09 14.89 -3.79
N ARG A 74 -4.39 14.72 -4.03
CA ARG A 74 -5.04 13.44 -3.79
C ARG A 74 -4.42 12.31 -4.62
N ALA A 75 -4.08 12.61 -5.87
CA ALA A 75 -3.44 11.61 -6.73
C ALA A 75 -2.08 11.15 -6.17
N GLN A 76 -1.33 12.08 -5.57
CA GLN A 76 -0.06 11.75 -4.95
C GLN A 76 -0.25 10.92 -3.68
N ASN A 77 -1.33 11.13 -2.96
CA ASN A 77 -1.61 10.38 -1.74
C ASN A 77 -2.06 8.95 -2.02
N ARG A 78 -2.68 8.69 -3.18
CA ARG A 78 -3.08 7.35 -3.60
C ARG A 78 -1.84 6.61 -4.13
N ARG A 79 -1.13 5.93 -3.23
CA ARG A 79 0.15 5.32 -3.58
C ARG A 79 0.41 4.04 -2.80
N ILE A 80 1.34 3.27 -3.32
CA ILE A 80 1.93 2.14 -2.60
C ILE A 80 3.41 2.46 -2.40
N GLU A 81 3.89 2.27 -1.18
CA GLU A 81 5.30 2.40 -0.85
C GLU A 81 5.86 1.03 -0.51
N VAL A 82 6.97 0.69 -1.12
CA VAL A 82 7.69 -0.55 -0.83
C VAL A 82 8.98 -0.17 -0.11
N ILE A 83 9.09 -0.58 1.15
CA ILE A 83 10.23 -0.23 2.00
C ILE A 83 11.06 -1.48 2.22
N VAL A 84 12.32 -1.41 1.88
CA VAL A 84 13.26 -2.52 2.06
C VAL A 84 14.18 -2.18 3.23
N ASP A 85 14.09 -3.00 4.27
CA ASP A 85 14.92 -2.86 5.46
C ASP A 85 16.01 -3.93 5.41
N GLY A 86 17.20 -3.53 5.41
CA GLY A 86 18.24 -4.52 5.41
C GLY A 86 19.44 -4.24 4.69
#